data_2ff40797833edcbcfb2b2e7621117075
#
_entry.id   2ff40797833edcbcfb2b2e7621117075
#
_cell.length_a   1.000
_cell.length_b   1.000
_cell.length_c   1.000
_cell.angle_alpha   90.00
_cell.angle_beta   90.00
_cell.angle_gamma   90.00
#
_symmetry.space_group_name_H-M   'P 1'
#
loop_
_entity.id
_entity.type
_entity.pdbx_description
1 polymer ?
#
loop_
_entity_poly.entity_id
_entity_poly.type
_entity_poly.pdbx_seq_one_letter_code
_entity_poly.pdbx_strand_id
1 'polypeptide(L)'
;MKKITLTCAVAALLIGFIILNVSEDEKEVSAQPTATAPKQRDTISANTYFFAYQVDIHSAVLTEQGSAMTFSEFSWQMSFQPHASASTKSAAMLSNIQFVADNKVQAMPDQLPFLVKYKNHQFSELDMLGLSGQHPLSVLSKVLDLMSYSLDEPLTFEDALGVKTFQYVQRQNMIERSITQQKKSADNEELEQWQITLDADKPGTIQALDYNNKQIWRRDDQQYEVVQSVTVKLIKHTPFEPTDWLASHNQHVLPPTAQVQEVVKVTNENFLEHVQSLKTNLDPMLAKEIGLFILENFDQSALKRLFEEHEGSTSAFIYALQKAQTMQAEQMLSDLLTDTDLSQQVQQKLVMALGRFENASEVGFASLRSVAEQQSTPALSDMALLSIGTMSKFSPGQSRQVANYLTDQLTNPEQLPTAVLAMANSKNPQLVAKLPAYLQHSNMQVRKNVIKSLARMADYQDQVVSSLVASPQVGAIDAFSRVYQQANYKLSALNLDRLEHLYQSESNPVVKKRLSTIMNM
;
A
#
# COMPACT_ATOMS: atom_id res chain seq x y z
N MET A 1 26.37 -11.17 -3.81
CA MET A 1 25.10 -11.48 -3.15
C MET A 1 24.30 -10.26 -2.64
N LYS A 2 24.90 -9.07 -2.42
CA LYS A 2 24.17 -7.83 -2.01
C LYS A 2 23.35 -7.13 -3.12
N LYS A 3 23.59 -7.44 -4.40
CA LYS A 3 22.90 -6.77 -5.54
C LYS A 3 21.45 -7.21 -5.78
N ILE A 4 21.08 -8.42 -5.37
CA ILE A 4 19.77 -9.02 -5.69
C ILE A 4 18.64 -8.49 -4.78
N THR A 5 18.94 -8.21 -3.52
CA THR A 5 17.95 -7.68 -2.56
C THR A 5 17.49 -6.26 -2.86
N LEU A 6 18.31 -5.50 -3.60
CA LEU A 6 18.02 -4.12 -3.95
C LEU A 6 17.05 -4.03 -5.14
N THR A 7 17.17 -4.92 -6.11
CA THR A 7 16.28 -4.94 -7.30
C THR A 7 14.82 -5.17 -6.89
N CYS A 8 14.56 -6.07 -5.93
CA CYS A 8 13.20 -6.31 -5.41
C CYS A 8 12.65 -5.13 -4.60
N ALA A 9 13.50 -4.43 -3.83
CA ALA A 9 13.07 -3.25 -3.07
C ALA A 9 12.75 -2.05 -3.98
N VAL A 10 13.45 -1.92 -5.10
CA VAL A 10 13.26 -0.82 -6.06
C VAL A 10 12.11 -1.12 -7.02
N ALA A 11 11.92 -2.37 -7.45
CA ALA A 11 10.72 -2.79 -8.19
C ALA A 11 9.47 -2.65 -7.31
N ALA A 12 9.54 -3.03 -6.03
CA ALA A 12 8.49 -2.77 -5.05
C ALA A 12 8.26 -1.27 -4.81
N LEU A 13 9.27 -0.41 -5.00
CA LEU A 13 9.14 1.05 -4.93
C LEU A 13 8.44 1.63 -6.17
N LEU A 14 8.67 1.09 -7.38
CA LEU A 14 7.93 1.51 -8.58
C LEU A 14 6.47 1.02 -8.56
N ILE A 15 6.25 -0.22 -8.15
CA ILE A 15 4.92 -0.76 -7.88
C ILE A 15 4.34 -0.11 -6.61
N GLY A 16 5.15 0.14 -5.59
CA GLY A 16 4.77 0.85 -4.37
C GLY A 16 4.48 2.33 -4.58
N PHE A 17 5.07 3.00 -5.56
CA PHE A 17 4.70 4.35 -5.98
C PHE A 17 3.30 4.39 -6.62
N ILE A 18 2.90 3.29 -7.25
CA ILE A 18 1.53 3.06 -7.73
C ILE A 18 0.61 2.59 -6.56
N ILE A 19 1.14 1.86 -5.56
CA ILE A 19 0.36 1.14 -4.55
C ILE A 19 0.24 1.89 -3.20
N LEU A 20 1.16 2.80 -2.85
CA LEU A 20 1.20 3.43 -1.51
C LEU A 20 0.31 4.67 -1.35
N ASN A 21 -0.46 5.08 -2.37
CA ASN A 21 -1.39 6.20 -2.28
C ASN A 21 -2.85 5.81 -2.06
N VAL A 22 -3.13 4.62 -1.55
CA VAL A 22 -4.48 4.29 -1.07
C VAL A 22 -4.50 4.46 0.44
N SER A 23 -4.92 5.62 0.91
CA SER A 23 -5.40 5.80 2.27
C SER A 23 -6.61 4.90 2.47
N GLU A 24 -6.52 4.02 3.46
CA GLU A 24 -7.61 3.19 3.93
C GLU A 24 -8.77 4.08 4.45
N ASP A 25 -9.75 4.33 3.61
CA ASP A 25 -11.11 4.71 4.02
C ASP A 25 -12.11 3.79 3.32
N GLU A 26 -12.03 2.49 3.59
CA GLU A 26 -13.16 1.59 3.37
C GLU A 26 -14.12 1.70 4.55
N LYS A 27 -15.05 2.65 4.46
CA LYS A 27 -16.33 2.52 5.16
C LYS A 27 -17.17 1.49 4.42
N GLU A 28 -17.32 0.31 5.01
CA GLU A 28 -18.40 -0.62 4.68
C GLU A 28 -19.74 0.13 4.61
N VAL A 29 -20.27 0.29 3.41
CA VAL A 29 -21.69 0.57 3.22
C VAL A 29 -22.31 -0.66 2.57
N SER A 30 -22.78 -1.56 3.42
CA SER A 30 -23.78 -2.53 3.06
C SER A 30 -25.10 -1.79 2.82
N ALA A 31 -25.45 -1.57 1.58
CA ALA A 31 -26.81 -1.24 1.18
C ALA A 31 -27.12 -1.85 -0.18
N GLN A 32 -27.97 -2.87 -0.17
CA GLN A 32 -28.62 -3.34 -1.38
C GLN A 32 -29.31 -2.16 -2.09
N PRO A 33 -29.11 -1.95 -3.39
CA PRO A 33 -29.87 -0.95 -4.11
C PRO A 33 -31.28 -1.48 -4.40
N THR A 34 -32.25 -0.93 -3.70
CA THR A 34 -33.65 -0.94 -4.13
C THR A 34 -33.75 -0.17 -5.45
N ALA A 35 -34.22 -0.86 -6.47
CA ALA A 35 -34.49 -0.28 -7.78
C ALA A 35 -35.51 0.87 -7.67
N THR A 36 -35.02 2.10 -7.80
CA THR A 36 -35.86 3.29 -7.91
C THR A 36 -35.99 3.64 -9.38
N ALA A 37 -37.24 3.88 -9.81
CA ALA A 37 -37.65 4.23 -11.17
C ALA A 37 -36.84 5.41 -11.75
N PRO A 38 -36.71 5.50 -13.10
CA PRO A 38 -35.87 6.48 -13.76
C PRO A 38 -36.41 7.88 -13.56
N LYS A 39 -35.62 8.74 -12.90
CA LYS A 39 -35.88 10.19 -12.87
C LYS A 39 -35.67 10.80 -14.26
N GLN A 40 -36.58 11.71 -14.60
CA GLN A 40 -36.62 12.55 -15.79
C GLN A 40 -35.20 12.92 -16.29
N ARG A 41 -34.99 12.66 -17.59
CA ARG A 41 -33.81 13.15 -18.32
C ARG A 41 -33.88 14.67 -18.41
N ASP A 42 -32.94 15.34 -17.77
CA ASP A 42 -32.67 16.75 -18.04
C ASP A 42 -32.19 16.88 -19.50
N THR A 43 -32.83 17.72 -20.25
CA THR A 43 -32.48 18.03 -21.64
C THR A 43 -31.13 18.72 -21.69
N ILE A 44 -30.11 18.00 -22.16
CA ILE A 44 -28.74 18.51 -22.35
C ILE A 44 -28.75 19.54 -23.46
N SER A 45 -28.23 20.74 -23.21
CA SER A 45 -28.08 21.82 -24.15
C SER A 45 -27.22 21.42 -25.36
N ALA A 46 -27.67 21.79 -26.58
CA ALA A 46 -27.12 21.37 -27.88
C ALA A 46 -25.69 21.86 -28.21
N ASN A 47 -24.96 22.49 -27.26
CA ASN A 47 -23.61 23.05 -27.47
C ASN A 47 -22.55 22.47 -26.56
N THR A 48 -22.71 21.25 -26.09
CA THR A 48 -21.76 20.59 -25.19
C THR A 48 -20.73 19.81 -26.00
N TYR A 49 -19.44 19.94 -25.63
CA TYR A 49 -18.33 19.32 -26.34
C TYR A 49 -17.78 18.13 -25.57
N PHE A 50 -17.26 17.19 -26.33
CA PHE A 50 -16.58 16.01 -25.84
C PHE A 50 -15.07 16.21 -25.98
N PHE A 51 -14.32 15.93 -24.92
CA PHE A 51 -12.87 16.07 -24.88
C PHE A 51 -12.22 14.69 -24.87
N ALA A 52 -11.24 14.50 -25.73
CA ALA A 52 -10.42 13.30 -25.74
C ALA A 52 -8.94 13.68 -25.72
N TYR A 53 -8.20 13.02 -24.86
CA TYR A 53 -6.79 13.22 -24.66
C TYR A 53 -6.01 11.94 -24.92
N GLN A 54 -4.87 12.05 -25.58
CA GLN A 54 -3.83 11.03 -25.55
C GLN A 54 -2.98 11.26 -24.30
N VAL A 55 -2.75 10.20 -23.54
CA VAL A 55 -1.92 10.20 -22.34
C VAL A 55 -0.80 9.20 -22.52
N ASP A 56 0.44 9.64 -22.32
CA ASP A 56 1.63 8.79 -22.35
C ASP A 56 2.42 9.00 -21.05
N ILE A 57 2.77 7.92 -20.38
CA ILE A 57 3.52 7.91 -19.12
C ILE A 57 4.74 7.02 -19.29
N HIS A 58 5.92 7.54 -18.94
CA HIS A 58 7.15 6.77 -18.86
C HIS A 58 7.72 6.87 -17.44
N SER A 59 8.15 5.74 -16.91
CA SER A 59 8.80 5.69 -15.61
C SER A 59 9.98 4.72 -15.67
N ALA A 60 11.12 5.13 -15.12
CA ALA A 60 12.30 4.27 -15.05
C ALA A 60 13.06 4.50 -13.74
N VAL A 61 13.73 3.45 -13.28
CA VAL A 61 14.77 3.53 -12.25
C VAL A 61 16.11 3.28 -12.91
N LEU A 62 17.00 4.23 -12.76
CA LEU A 62 18.33 4.20 -13.36
C LEU A 62 19.39 4.04 -12.27
N THR A 63 20.45 3.31 -12.57
CA THR A 63 21.67 3.30 -11.77
C THR A 63 22.41 4.64 -11.91
N GLU A 64 23.38 4.91 -11.04
CA GLU A 64 24.28 6.07 -11.14
C GLU A 64 24.97 6.17 -12.52
N GLN A 65 25.17 5.06 -13.20
CA GLN A 65 25.75 4.98 -14.54
C GLN A 65 24.72 5.19 -15.67
N GLY A 66 23.45 5.48 -15.33
CA GLY A 66 22.38 5.72 -16.29
C GLY A 66 21.76 4.46 -16.91
N SER A 67 22.14 3.26 -16.45
CA SER A 67 21.53 2.02 -16.94
C SER A 67 20.16 1.80 -16.28
N ALA A 68 19.15 1.51 -17.09
CA ALA A 68 17.81 1.20 -16.58
C ALA A 68 17.82 -0.13 -15.81
N MET A 69 17.34 -0.10 -14.57
CA MET A 69 17.08 -1.27 -13.74
C MET A 69 15.69 -1.83 -13.97
N THR A 70 14.71 -0.94 -14.04
CA THR A 70 13.32 -1.24 -14.38
C THR A 70 12.78 -0.08 -15.19
N PHE A 71 11.78 -0.36 -16.04
CA PHE A 71 11.03 0.70 -16.68
C PHE A 71 9.58 0.28 -16.94
N SER A 72 8.71 1.26 -17.06
CA SER A 72 7.33 1.05 -17.46
C SER A 72 6.83 2.19 -18.35
N GLU A 73 5.98 1.84 -19.30
CA GLU A 73 5.34 2.75 -20.22
C GLU A 73 3.84 2.47 -20.26
N PHE A 74 3.04 3.52 -20.06
CA PHE A 74 1.60 3.50 -20.28
C PHE A 74 1.23 4.44 -21.41
N SER A 75 0.29 4.02 -22.23
CA SER A 75 -0.33 4.85 -23.25
C SER A 75 -1.82 4.53 -23.30
N TRP A 76 -2.67 5.56 -23.29
CA TRP A 76 -4.12 5.40 -23.47
C TRP A 76 -4.77 6.67 -24.02
N GLN A 77 -5.97 6.52 -24.52
CA GLN A 77 -6.87 7.64 -24.79
C GLN A 77 -7.86 7.80 -23.64
N MET A 78 -8.08 9.02 -23.20
CA MET A 78 -8.98 9.37 -22.11
C MET A 78 -10.03 10.33 -22.62
N SER A 79 -11.30 9.96 -22.53
CA SER A 79 -12.42 10.73 -23.05
C SER A 79 -13.39 11.10 -21.94
N PHE A 80 -13.86 12.35 -21.92
CA PHE A 80 -14.79 12.88 -20.93
C PHE A 80 -16.10 13.27 -21.57
N GLN A 81 -17.21 12.89 -20.93
CA GLN A 81 -18.51 13.46 -21.22
C GLN A 81 -18.65 14.83 -20.55
N PRO A 82 -19.27 15.82 -21.21
CA PRO A 82 -19.53 17.11 -20.60
C PRO A 82 -20.51 17.00 -19.44
N HIS A 83 -20.36 17.92 -18.49
CA HIS A 83 -21.21 17.97 -17.31
C HIS A 83 -22.64 18.46 -17.63
N ALA A 84 -23.63 17.77 -17.09
CA ALA A 84 -24.99 18.31 -16.99
C ALA A 84 -25.12 19.31 -15.82
N SER A 85 -24.32 19.16 -14.74
CA SER A 85 -24.25 20.13 -13.63
C SER A 85 -22.94 19.98 -12.87
N ALA A 86 -22.46 21.07 -12.23
CA ALA A 86 -21.23 21.09 -11.43
C ALA A 86 -21.29 20.24 -10.15
N SER A 87 -22.43 19.63 -9.83
CA SER A 87 -22.65 18.82 -8.63
C SER A 87 -22.58 17.31 -8.87
N THR A 88 -22.53 16.87 -10.14
CA THR A 88 -22.54 15.44 -10.48
C THR A 88 -21.21 14.97 -11.03
N LYS A 89 -20.88 13.70 -10.80
CA LYS A 89 -19.73 13.04 -11.46
C LYS A 89 -20.04 12.89 -12.96
N SER A 90 -19.05 13.13 -13.81
CA SER A 90 -19.11 12.87 -15.25
C SER A 90 -18.64 11.46 -15.54
N ALA A 91 -19.27 10.83 -16.52
CA ALA A 91 -18.77 9.61 -17.11
C ALA A 91 -17.56 9.90 -17.99
N ALA A 92 -16.57 9.04 -17.90
CA ALA A 92 -15.35 9.09 -18.69
C ALA A 92 -14.93 7.68 -19.09
N MET A 93 -14.04 7.56 -20.08
CA MET A 93 -13.61 6.29 -20.64
C MET A 93 -12.12 6.32 -20.93
N LEU A 94 -11.39 5.30 -20.48
CA LEU A 94 -10.09 4.96 -21.03
C LEU A 94 -10.28 4.00 -22.20
N SER A 95 -9.54 4.18 -23.28
CA SER A 95 -9.53 3.31 -24.45
C SER A 95 -8.12 3.22 -25.03
N ASN A 96 -7.88 2.23 -25.91
CA ASN A 96 -6.57 1.99 -26.51
C ASN A 96 -5.45 1.87 -25.46
N ILE A 97 -5.75 1.16 -24.38
CA ILE A 97 -4.86 1.05 -23.23
C ILE A 97 -3.71 0.11 -23.56
N GLN A 98 -2.48 0.61 -23.46
CA GLN A 98 -1.23 -0.15 -23.62
C GLN A 98 -0.39 0.01 -22.37
N PHE A 99 0.17 -1.09 -21.90
CA PHE A 99 1.11 -1.10 -20.78
C PHE A 99 2.28 -2.01 -21.10
N VAL A 100 3.48 -1.48 -21.01
CA VAL A 100 4.74 -2.22 -21.15
C VAL A 100 5.50 -2.09 -19.85
N ALA A 101 5.94 -3.19 -19.28
CA ALA A 101 6.82 -3.21 -18.12
C ALA A 101 8.00 -4.14 -18.40
N ASP A 102 9.22 -3.66 -18.19
CA ASP A 102 10.48 -4.40 -18.41
C ASP A 102 10.54 -5.15 -19.76
N ASN A 103 10.19 -4.44 -20.85
CA ASN A 103 10.11 -4.95 -22.23
C ASN A 103 9.01 -5.99 -22.50
N LYS A 104 8.04 -6.13 -21.60
CA LYS A 104 6.90 -7.05 -21.78
C LYS A 104 5.60 -6.27 -21.87
N VAL A 105 4.85 -6.51 -22.95
CA VAL A 105 3.48 -5.99 -23.07
C VAL A 105 2.60 -6.71 -22.07
N GLN A 106 1.91 -5.94 -21.26
CA GLN A 106 0.95 -6.46 -20.26
C GLN A 106 -0.46 -6.40 -20.85
N ALA A 107 -1.27 -7.43 -20.57
CA ALA A 107 -2.66 -7.44 -21.00
C ALA A 107 -3.46 -6.38 -20.22
N MET A 108 -4.16 -5.53 -20.95
CA MET A 108 -5.02 -4.48 -20.40
C MET A 108 -6.41 -4.57 -21.03
N PRO A 109 -7.46 -4.11 -20.35
CA PRO A 109 -8.79 -4.03 -20.96
C PRO A 109 -8.76 -3.05 -22.13
N ASP A 110 -9.51 -3.35 -23.20
CA ASP A 110 -9.62 -2.45 -24.36
C ASP A 110 -10.24 -1.11 -23.98
N GLN A 111 -11.16 -1.13 -23.03
CA GLN A 111 -11.87 0.04 -22.53
C GLN A 111 -12.12 -0.09 -21.02
N LEU A 112 -12.02 1.03 -20.31
CA LEU A 112 -12.35 1.11 -18.89
C LEU A 112 -13.14 2.38 -18.61
N PRO A 113 -14.45 2.29 -18.34
CA PRO A 113 -15.24 3.41 -17.88
C PRO A 113 -14.91 3.78 -16.44
N PHE A 114 -15.03 5.07 -16.12
CA PHE A 114 -14.88 5.60 -14.77
C PHE A 114 -15.77 6.83 -14.58
N LEU A 115 -15.97 7.21 -13.32
CA LEU A 115 -16.67 8.43 -12.96
C LEU A 115 -15.71 9.39 -12.28
N VAL A 116 -15.81 10.66 -12.62
CA VAL A 116 -14.97 11.69 -12.01
C VAL A 116 -15.74 13.01 -11.90
N LYS A 117 -15.50 13.77 -10.84
CA LYS A 117 -16.01 15.12 -10.70
C LYS A 117 -14.97 16.12 -11.20
N TYR A 118 -15.39 17.02 -12.06
CA TYR A 118 -14.56 18.11 -12.56
C TYR A 118 -15.21 19.45 -12.23
N LYS A 119 -14.53 20.29 -11.46
CA LYS A 119 -15.03 21.61 -11.07
C LYS A 119 -13.84 22.55 -10.88
N ASN A 120 -13.96 23.79 -11.38
CA ASN A 120 -12.94 24.82 -11.22
C ASN A 120 -11.53 24.36 -11.60
N HIS A 121 -11.41 23.65 -12.72
CA HIS A 121 -10.15 23.06 -13.23
C HIS A 121 -9.52 21.98 -12.33
N GLN A 122 -10.29 21.39 -11.43
CA GLN A 122 -9.84 20.33 -10.54
C GLN A 122 -10.65 19.06 -10.77
N PHE A 123 -9.94 17.93 -10.85
CA PHE A 123 -10.54 16.62 -10.83
C PHE A 123 -10.60 16.10 -9.39
N SER A 124 -11.70 15.49 -9.02
CA SER A 124 -11.92 14.94 -7.68
C SER A 124 -12.90 13.77 -7.72
N GLU A 125 -13.05 13.07 -6.60
CA GLU A 125 -14.02 11.99 -6.44
C GLU A 125 -13.95 10.94 -7.57
N LEU A 126 -12.72 10.54 -7.96
CA LEU A 126 -12.51 9.47 -8.94
C LEU A 126 -13.12 8.17 -8.44
N ASP A 127 -13.93 7.53 -9.30
CA ASP A 127 -14.52 6.23 -9.05
C ASP A 127 -14.23 5.32 -10.26
N MET A 128 -13.38 4.34 -10.04
CA MET A 128 -12.94 3.38 -11.05
C MET A 128 -13.92 2.20 -11.22
N LEU A 129 -15.14 2.31 -10.68
CA LEU A 129 -16.24 1.33 -10.82
C LEU A 129 -15.85 -0.10 -10.40
N GLY A 130 -15.18 -0.22 -9.25
CA GLY A 130 -14.77 -1.50 -8.65
C GLY A 130 -13.39 -1.99 -9.05
N LEU A 131 -12.60 -1.20 -9.79
CA LEU A 131 -11.20 -1.51 -10.03
C LEU A 131 -10.41 -1.42 -8.72
N SER A 132 -9.60 -2.44 -8.43
CA SER A 132 -8.73 -2.44 -7.25
C SER A 132 -7.74 -1.27 -7.29
N GLY A 133 -7.52 -0.59 -6.17
CA GLY A 133 -6.48 0.44 -6.03
C GLY A 133 -5.05 -0.07 -6.28
N GLN A 134 -4.84 -1.39 -6.29
CA GLN A 134 -3.58 -2.03 -6.65
C GLN A 134 -3.43 -2.30 -8.15
N HIS A 135 -4.49 -2.05 -8.94
CA HIS A 135 -4.42 -2.25 -10.38
C HIS A 135 -3.49 -1.19 -11.01
N PRO A 136 -2.67 -1.55 -12.03
CA PRO A 136 -1.77 -0.60 -12.70
C PRO A 136 -2.46 0.69 -13.19
N LEU A 137 -3.72 0.60 -13.61
CA LEU A 137 -4.50 1.76 -14.05
C LEU A 137 -4.91 2.73 -12.91
N SER A 138 -4.65 2.40 -11.65
CA SER A 138 -4.83 3.35 -10.53
C SER A 138 -3.95 4.61 -10.68
N VAL A 139 -2.90 4.56 -11.51
CA VAL A 139 -2.09 5.72 -11.92
C VAL A 139 -2.93 6.83 -12.57
N LEU A 140 -4.14 6.54 -13.05
CA LEU A 140 -5.09 7.52 -13.55
C LEU A 140 -5.37 8.64 -12.54
N SER A 141 -5.49 8.33 -11.24
CA SER A 141 -5.70 9.36 -10.22
C SER A 141 -4.59 10.41 -10.26
N LYS A 142 -3.33 9.97 -10.37
CA LYS A 142 -2.19 10.87 -10.45
C LYS A 142 -2.18 11.71 -11.73
N VAL A 143 -2.59 11.14 -12.86
CA VAL A 143 -2.72 11.90 -14.10
C VAL A 143 -3.77 13.00 -13.96
N LEU A 144 -4.91 12.70 -13.33
CA LEU A 144 -5.97 13.67 -13.08
C LEU A 144 -5.53 14.76 -12.09
N ASP A 145 -4.75 14.41 -11.06
CA ASP A 145 -4.14 15.36 -10.15
C ASP A 145 -3.14 16.28 -10.88
N LEU A 146 -2.32 15.73 -11.78
CA LEU A 146 -1.40 16.52 -12.61
C LEU A 146 -2.15 17.46 -13.59
N MET A 147 -3.32 17.07 -14.05
CA MET A 147 -4.19 17.91 -14.89
C MET A 147 -4.99 18.95 -14.08
N SER A 148 -4.96 18.87 -12.77
CA SER A 148 -5.67 19.79 -11.88
C SER A 148 -4.82 21.02 -11.55
N TYR A 149 -5.45 22.20 -11.59
CA TYR A 149 -4.80 23.46 -11.19
C TYR A 149 -5.82 24.42 -10.58
N SER A 150 -5.33 25.42 -9.85
CA SER A 150 -6.14 26.51 -9.32
C SER A 150 -5.34 27.82 -9.38
N LEU A 151 -5.95 28.86 -9.95
CA LEU A 151 -5.34 30.19 -10.01
C LEU A 151 -5.69 31.03 -8.80
N ASP A 152 -6.72 30.63 -8.04
CA ASP A 152 -7.26 31.40 -6.91
C ASP A 152 -6.60 31.01 -5.58
N GLU A 153 -6.29 29.71 -5.40
CA GLU A 153 -5.73 29.18 -4.15
C GLU A 153 -4.68 28.09 -4.42
N PRO A 154 -3.69 27.94 -3.52
CA PRO A 154 -2.72 26.86 -3.61
C PRO A 154 -3.38 25.48 -3.46
N LEU A 155 -2.93 24.48 -4.23
CA LEU A 155 -3.37 23.10 -4.09
C LEU A 155 -2.32 22.27 -3.35
N THR A 156 -2.78 21.39 -2.49
CA THR A 156 -1.91 20.49 -1.72
C THR A 156 -2.14 19.06 -2.18
N PHE A 157 -1.05 18.38 -2.52
CA PHE A 157 -1.02 16.96 -2.90
C PHE A 157 -0.09 16.19 -1.96
N GLU A 158 -0.46 14.95 -1.71
CA GLU A 158 0.36 14.01 -0.93
C GLU A 158 0.86 12.90 -1.85
N ASP A 159 2.14 12.62 -1.78
CA ASP A 159 2.79 11.50 -2.48
C ASP A 159 3.75 10.75 -1.54
N ALA A 160 4.41 9.73 -2.05
CA ALA A 160 5.36 8.93 -1.26
C ALA A 160 6.55 9.73 -0.71
N LEU A 161 6.83 10.92 -1.25
CA LEU A 161 7.88 11.82 -0.77
C LEU A 161 7.39 12.82 0.28
N GLY A 162 6.09 12.89 0.51
CA GLY A 162 5.47 13.75 1.49
C GLY A 162 4.39 14.67 0.91
N VAL A 163 4.09 15.72 1.65
CA VAL A 163 3.05 16.70 1.29
C VAL A 163 3.69 17.90 0.60
N LYS A 164 3.17 18.26 -0.57
CA LYS A 164 3.59 19.43 -1.34
C LYS A 164 2.41 20.35 -1.59
N THR A 165 2.63 21.65 -1.39
CA THR A 165 1.67 22.69 -1.72
C THR A 165 2.19 23.47 -2.91
N PHE A 166 1.38 23.61 -3.94
CA PHE A 166 1.71 24.26 -5.19
C PHE A 166 0.92 25.55 -5.36
N GLN A 167 1.59 26.58 -5.85
CA GLN A 167 0.97 27.78 -6.37
C GLN A 167 1.08 27.81 -7.90
N TYR A 168 0.02 28.25 -8.56
CA TYR A 168 -0.10 28.26 -10.01
C TYR A 168 -0.11 29.69 -10.52
N VAL A 169 0.57 29.90 -11.64
CA VAL A 169 0.63 31.21 -12.31
C VAL A 169 0.34 31.01 -13.79
N GLN A 170 -0.63 31.76 -14.28
CA GLN A 170 -0.93 31.79 -15.71
C GLN A 170 -0.14 32.90 -16.42
N ARG A 171 0.53 32.55 -17.52
CA ARG A 171 1.21 33.47 -18.43
C ARG A 171 0.72 33.22 -19.85
N GLN A 172 -0.09 34.11 -20.36
CA GLN A 172 -0.76 33.92 -21.65
C GLN A 172 -1.63 32.63 -21.66
N ASN A 173 -1.28 31.66 -22.52
CA ASN A 173 -1.94 30.36 -22.60
C ASN A 173 -1.21 29.25 -21.83
N MET A 174 -0.18 29.57 -21.05
CA MET A 174 0.57 28.62 -20.24
C MET A 174 0.27 28.78 -18.76
N ILE A 175 0.20 27.66 -18.04
CA ILE A 175 0.13 27.63 -16.59
C ILE A 175 1.39 26.90 -16.11
N GLU A 176 2.08 27.51 -15.19
CA GLU A 176 3.24 26.97 -14.49
C GLU A 176 2.90 26.80 -13.02
N ARG A 177 3.54 25.83 -12.34
CA ARG A 177 3.41 25.70 -10.88
C ARG A 177 4.76 25.78 -10.19
N SER A 178 4.75 26.27 -8.96
CA SER A 178 5.90 26.30 -8.07
C SER A 178 5.55 25.75 -6.71
N ILE A 179 6.48 25.03 -6.08
CA ILE A 179 6.29 24.51 -4.73
C ILE A 179 6.44 25.67 -3.74
N THR A 180 5.40 25.93 -2.95
CA THR A 180 5.42 26.95 -1.89
C THR A 180 5.72 26.36 -0.52
N GLN A 181 5.29 25.11 -0.28
CA GLN A 181 5.58 24.37 0.93
C GLN A 181 5.86 22.92 0.58
N GLN A 182 6.89 22.35 1.20
CA GLN A 182 7.23 20.94 1.06
C GLN A 182 7.62 20.37 2.41
N LYS A 183 6.91 19.32 2.84
CA LYS A 183 7.30 18.51 3.97
C LYS A 183 7.91 17.21 3.42
N LYS A 184 9.24 17.15 3.34
CA LYS A 184 9.96 15.98 2.81
C LYS A 184 9.93 14.82 3.82
N SER A 185 9.73 13.62 3.32
CA SER A 185 9.83 12.39 4.11
C SER A 185 11.26 11.83 4.19
N ALA A 186 12.17 12.25 3.31
CA ALA A 186 13.55 11.79 3.23
C ALA A 186 14.47 12.87 2.62
N ASP A 187 15.81 12.72 2.80
CA ASP A 187 16.85 13.57 2.22
C ASP A 187 17.08 13.24 0.73
N ASN A 188 16.01 13.34 -0.08
CA ASN A 188 16.07 13.10 -1.50
C ASN A 188 16.11 14.41 -2.26
N GLU A 189 16.92 14.48 -3.30
CA GLU A 189 16.91 15.57 -4.26
C GLU A 189 15.82 15.30 -5.30
N GLU A 190 15.02 16.33 -5.60
CA GLU A 190 13.95 16.23 -6.58
C GLU A 190 14.00 17.42 -7.52
N LEU A 191 13.90 17.15 -8.83
CA LEU A 191 13.78 18.12 -9.89
C LEU A 191 12.46 17.87 -10.60
N GLU A 192 11.51 18.78 -10.43
CA GLU A 192 10.19 18.72 -11.03
C GLU A 192 10.00 19.84 -12.05
N GLN A 193 9.48 19.48 -13.22
CA GLN A 193 9.02 20.40 -14.24
C GLN A 193 7.56 20.05 -14.57
N TRP A 194 6.68 21.04 -14.51
CA TRP A 194 5.27 20.86 -14.78
C TRP A 194 4.74 22.09 -15.51
N GLN A 195 4.03 21.88 -16.61
CA GLN A 195 3.46 22.95 -17.42
C GLN A 195 2.16 22.47 -18.08
N ILE A 196 1.12 23.28 -18.01
CA ILE A 196 -0.10 23.14 -18.81
C ILE A 196 -0.13 24.22 -19.89
N THR A 197 -0.45 23.82 -21.12
CA THR A 197 -0.81 24.71 -22.22
C THR A 197 -2.33 24.67 -22.41
N LEU A 198 -2.96 25.84 -22.41
CA LEU A 198 -4.40 25.98 -22.65
C LEU A 198 -4.68 26.17 -24.14
N ASP A 199 -5.84 25.71 -24.58
CA ASP A 199 -6.34 25.95 -25.94
C ASP A 199 -6.65 27.44 -26.12
N ALA A 200 -6.06 28.08 -27.13
CA ALA A 200 -6.22 29.50 -27.40
C ALA A 200 -7.66 29.86 -27.82
N ASP A 201 -8.37 28.94 -28.49
CA ASP A 201 -9.71 29.14 -29.00
C ASP A 201 -10.80 28.79 -27.97
N LYS A 202 -10.43 28.04 -26.91
CA LYS A 202 -11.35 27.54 -25.89
C LYS A 202 -10.77 27.72 -24.48
N PRO A 203 -10.99 28.88 -23.88
CA PRO A 203 -10.47 29.21 -22.55
C PRO A 203 -10.80 28.13 -21.52
N GLY A 204 -9.81 27.74 -20.74
CA GLY A 204 -9.94 26.74 -19.69
C GLY A 204 -9.83 25.27 -20.16
N THR A 205 -9.73 25.02 -21.47
CA THR A 205 -9.47 23.70 -22.03
C THR A 205 -7.97 23.43 -22.05
N ILE A 206 -7.53 22.31 -21.50
CA ILE A 206 -6.14 21.87 -21.58
C ILE A 206 -5.85 21.42 -23.01
N GLN A 207 -4.88 22.04 -23.67
CA GLN A 207 -4.36 21.59 -24.96
C GLN A 207 -3.26 20.55 -24.77
N ALA A 208 -2.36 20.80 -23.80
CA ALA A 208 -1.29 19.88 -23.45
C ALA A 208 -0.90 20.01 -21.97
N LEU A 209 -0.40 18.92 -21.38
CA LEU A 209 0.33 18.89 -20.13
C LEU A 209 1.67 18.19 -20.38
N ASP A 210 2.74 18.80 -19.92
CA ASP A 210 4.07 18.22 -19.88
C ASP A 210 4.55 18.19 -18.42
N TYR A 211 4.85 16.99 -17.95
CA TYR A 211 5.38 16.75 -16.60
C TYR A 211 6.62 15.88 -16.68
N ASN A 212 7.68 16.33 -16.02
CA ASN A 212 8.90 15.57 -15.84
C ASN A 212 9.32 15.66 -14.38
N ASN A 213 9.62 14.53 -13.78
CA ASN A 213 10.12 14.46 -12.42
C ASN A 213 11.34 13.54 -12.37
N LYS A 214 12.40 14.02 -11.78
CA LYS A 214 13.62 13.28 -11.51
C LYS A 214 13.91 13.33 -10.02
N GLN A 215 14.03 12.17 -9.41
CA GLN A 215 14.34 12.02 -7.99
C GLN A 215 15.66 11.27 -7.83
N ILE A 216 16.50 11.75 -6.94
CA ILE A 216 17.77 11.10 -6.62
C ILE A 216 17.66 10.48 -5.23
N TRP A 217 17.76 9.16 -5.20
CA TRP A 217 17.70 8.34 -3.99
C TRP A 217 19.07 7.81 -3.65
N ARG A 218 19.49 8.00 -2.38
CA ARG A 218 20.75 7.45 -1.87
C ARG A 218 20.46 6.41 -0.81
N ARG A 219 20.98 5.20 -1.02
CA ARG A 219 20.83 4.10 -0.08
C ARG A 219 22.08 3.20 -0.11
N ASP A 220 22.63 2.89 1.07
CA ASP A 220 23.77 1.97 1.23
C ASP A 220 24.97 2.29 0.30
N ASP A 221 25.35 3.58 0.22
CA ASP A 221 26.41 4.12 -0.66
C ASP A 221 26.14 3.96 -2.17
N GLN A 222 24.90 3.66 -2.55
CA GLN A 222 24.47 3.63 -3.96
C GLN A 222 23.47 4.73 -4.25
N GLN A 223 23.62 5.34 -5.42
CA GLN A 223 22.70 6.36 -5.91
C GLN A 223 21.82 5.76 -7.01
N TYR A 224 20.53 6.07 -6.95
CA TYR A 224 19.53 5.69 -7.95
C TYR A 224 18.80 6.94 -8.41
N GLU A 225 18.49 6.99 -9.69
CA GLU A 225 17.63 8.02 -10.26
C GLU A 225 16.27 7.40 -10.59
N VAL A 226 15.20 7.96 -10.05
CA VAL A 226 13.83 7.65 -10.47
C VAL A 226 13.38 8.78 -11.38
N VAL A 227 13.09 8.45 -12.63
CA VAL A 227 12.61 9.39 -13.63
C VAL A 227 11.18 9.06 -14.02
N GLN A 228 10.34 10.06 -14.11
CA GLN A 228 8.97 9.94 -14.55
C GLN A 228 8.61 11.08 -15.49
N SER A 229 7.97 10.77 -16.61
CA SER A 229 7.37 11.76 -17.47
C SER A 229 5.91 11.42 -17.75
N VAL A 230 5.07 12.44 -17.84
CA VAL A 230 3.66 12.33 -18.22
C VAL A 230 3.39 13.39 -19.26
N THR A 231 2.89 12.97 -20.42
CA THR A 231 2.38 13.89 -21.43
C THR A 231 0.89 13.65 -21.65
N VAL A 232 0.12 14.73 -21.70
CA VAL A 232 -1.29 14.70 -22.05
C VAL A 232 -1.50 15.65 -23.21
N LYS A 233 -2.15 15.20 -24.28
CA LYS A 233 -2.42 16.02 -25.48
C LYS A 233 -3.86 15.91 -25.88
N LEU A 234 -4.52 17.04 -26.10
CA LEU A 234 -5.86 17.09 -26.65
C LEU A 234 -5.81 16.54 -28.09
N ILE A 235 -6.56 15.48 -28.36
CA ILE A 235 -6.60 14.83 -29.69
C ILE A 235 -7.95 15.06 -30.40
N LYS A 236 -9.00 15.31 -29.65
CA LYS A 236 -10.34 15.49 -30.20
C LYS A 236 -11.16 16.46 -29.37
N HIS A 237 -11.88 17.30 -30.08
CA HIS A 237 -12.81 18.25 -29.52
C HIS A 237 -14.01 18.34 -30.44
N THR A 238 -15.05 17.59 -30.18
CA THR A 238 -16.24 17.51 -31.06
C THR A 238 -17.51 17.86 -30.30
N PRO A 239 -18.58 18.28 -31.00
CA PRO A 239 -19.90 18.32 -30.38
C PRO A 239 -20.22 16.97 -29.75
N PHE A 240 -20.86 17.02 -28.59
CA PHE A 240 -21.22 15.83 -27.85
C PHE A 240 -22.42 15.13 -28.47
N GLU A 241 -22.28 13.85 -28.77
CA GLU A 241 -23.40 12.94 -28.99
C GLU A 241 -23.57 12.06 -27.73
N PRO A 242 -24.80 12.02 -27.16
CA PRO A 242 -25.02 11.21 -25.96
C PRO A 242 -24.70 9.73 -26.23
N THR A 243 -23.67 9.22 -25.61
CA THR A 243 -23.36 7.80 -25.59
C THR A 243 -23.57 7.29 -24.18
N ASP A 244 -24.30 6.21 -24.04
CA ASP A 244 -24.51 5.57 -22.74
C ASP A 244 -23.32 4.62 -22.42
N TRP A 245 -22.18 5.22 -22.04
CA TRP A 245 -20.99 4.47 -21.70
C TRP A 245 -21.17 3.57 -20.47
N LEU A 246 -22.08 3.95 -19.57
CA LEU A 246 -22.35 3.20 -18.35
C LEU A 246 -23.26 1.99 -18.59
N ALA A 247 -24.17 2.03 -19.59
CA ALA A 247 -25.01 0.89 -19.91
C ALA A 247 -24.21 -0.27 -20.52
N SER A 248 -23.14 0.03 -21.25
CA SER A 248 -22.22 -1.00 -21.76
C SER A 248 -21.34 -1.61 -20.65
N HIS A 249 -21.15 -0.91 -19.53
CA HIS A 249 -20.29 -1.33 -18.44
C HIS A 249 -20.86 -2.52 -17.65
N ASN A 250 -22.17 -2.55 -17.41
CA ASN A 250 -22.81 -3.67 -16.70
C ASN A 250 -22.70 -5.03 -17.42
N GLN A 251 -22.23 -5.04 -18.66
CA GLN A 251 -22.01 -6.26 -19.43
C GLN A 251 -20.54 -6.71 -19.45
N HIS A 252 -19.56 -5.89 -19.04
CA HIS A 252 -18.13 -6.14 -19.25
C HIS A 252 -17.21 -5.67 -18.11
N VAL A 253 -17.69 -5.55 -16.86
CA VAL A 253 -16.76 -5.63 -15.73
C VAL A 253 -16.36 -7.09 -15.57
N LEU A 254 -15.60 -7.56 -16.55
CA LEU A 254 -14.69 -8.63 -16.27
C LEU A 254 -13.75 -8.06 -15.20
N PRO A 255 -13.57 -8.75 -14.04
CA PRO A 255 -12.37 -8.57 -13.27
C PRO A 255 -11.23 -8.52 -14.29
N PRO A 256 -10.18 -7.71 -14.11
CA PRO A 256 -9.07 -7.64 -15.06
C PRO A 256 -8.86 -9.07 -15.45
N THR A 257 -9.00 -9.36 -16.75
CA THR A 257 -8.84 -10.72 -17.22
C THR A 257 -7.51 -11.05 -16.60
N ALA A 258 -7.57 -11.80 -15.48
CA ALA A 258 -6.36 -12.33 -14.93
C ALA A 258 -5.70 -12.81 -16.21
N GLN A 259 -4.60 -12.20 -16.59
CA GLN A 259 -3.91 -12.66 -17.77
C GLN A 259 -4.13 -14.16 -17.67
N VAL A 260 -4.62 -14.81 -18.71
CA VAL A 260 -4.26 -16.18 -18.89
C VAL A 260 -2.74 -16.09 -19.04
N GLN A 261 -2.06 -15.78 -17.92
CA GLN A 261 -0.68 -16.19 -17.74
C GLN A 261 -0.81 -17.64 -18.06
N GLU A 262 -0.22 -18.06 -19.16
CA GLU A 262 -0.05 -19.48 -19.41
C GLU A 262 0.26 -20.06 -18.06
N VAL A 263 -0.72 -20.83 -17.53
CA VAL A 263 -0.59 -21.39 -16.17
C VAL A 263 0.72 -22.13 -16.24
N VAL A 264 1.74 -21.56 -15.60
CA VAL A 264 3.10 -22.09 -15.70
C VAL A 264 3.01 -23.47 -15.14
N LYS A 265 2.91 -24.47 -16.05
CA LYS A 265 2.74 -25.84 -15.64
C LYS A 265 4.02 -26.29 -14.98
N VAL A 266 4.00 -26.38 -13.67
CA VAL A 266 5.11 -26.93 -12.89
C VAL A 266 5.14 -28.44 -13.12
N THR A 267 6.28 -28.97 -13.53
CA THR A 267 6.56 -30.39 -13.77
C THR A 267 7.84 -30.78 -13.03
N ASN A 268 8.10 -32.08 -12.88
CA ASN A 268 9.34 -32.57 -12.27
C ASN A 268 10.61 -32.00 -12.94
N GLU A 269 10.55 -31.72 -14.23
CA GLU A 269 11.69 -31.27 -15.03
C GLU A 269 12.01 -29.78 -14.80
N ASN A 270 10.99 -28.94 -14.55
CA ASN A 270 11.16 -27.48 -14.42
C ASN A 270 10.93 -26.97 -12.98
N PHE A 271 10.56 -27.83 -12.05
CA PHE A 271 10.22 -27.46 -10.67
C PHE A 271 11.30 -26.62 -9.99
N LEU A 272 12.55 -27.12 -9.99
CA LEU A 272 13.66 -26.42 -9.33
C LEU A 272 14.02 -25.10 -10.02
N GLU A 273 13.87 -25.02 -11.33
CA GLU A 273 14.05 -23.77 -12.08
C GLU A 273 13.02 -22.73 -11.65
N HIS A 274 11.75 -23.12 -11.54
CA HIS A 274 10.68 -22.25 -11.06
C HIS A 274 10.87 -21.83 -9.61
N VAL A 275 11.36 -22.71 -8.75
CA VAL A 275 11.73 -22.37 -7.37
C VAL A 275 12.87 -21.33 -7.34
N GLN A 276 13.87 -21.44 -8.22
CA GLN A 276 14.92 -20.42 -8.32
C GLN A 276 14.37 -19.08 -8.84
N SER A 277 13.49 -19.10 -9.83
CA SER A 277 12.79 -17.92 -10.31
C SER A 277 11.98 -17.26 -9.19
N LEU A 278 11.27 -18.04 -8.37
CA LEU A 278 10.48 -17.53 -7.25
C LEU A 278 11.33 -16.80 -6.20
N LYS A 279 12.59 -17.18 -6.01
CA LYS A 279 13.51 -16.49 -5.09
C LYS A 279 13.82 -15.04 -5.51
N THR A 280 13.70 -14.75 -6.78
CA THR A 280 14.05 -13.44 -7.34
C THR A 280 12.85 -12.54 -7.55
N ASN A 281 11.70 -13.08 -7.95
CA ASN A 281 10.53 -12.30 -8.36
C ASN A 281 9.35 -12.36 -7.38
N LEU A 282 9.34 -13.34 -6.43
CA LEU A 282 8.26 -13.56 -5.44
C LEU A 282 6.85 -13.59 -6.06
N ASP A 283 6.72 -14.03 -7.31
CA ASP A 283 5.45 -14.10 -8.03
C ASP A 283 4.44 -14.98 -7.27
N PRO A 284 3.29 -14.43 -6.83
CA PRO A 284 2.32 -15.19 -6.02
C PRO A 284 1.60 -16.28 -6.82
N MET A 285 1.42 -16.11 -8.14
CA MET A 285 0.77 -17.11 -8.98
C MET A 285 1.70 -18.30 -9.22
N LEU A 286 2.96 -18.03 -9.58
CA LEU A 286 3.99 -19.05 -9.68
C LEU A 286 4.18 -19.77 -8.33
N ALA A 287 4.19 -19.01 -7.21
CA ALA A 287 4.27 -19.60 -5.88
C ALA A 287 3.13 -20.56 -5.59
N LYS A 288 1.90 -20.19 -5.97
CA LYS A 288 0.71 -21.06 -5.81
C LYS A 288 0.86 -22.36 -6.61
N GLU A 289 1.25 -22.28 -7.87
CA GLU A 289 1.44 -23.47 -8.72
C GLU A 289 2.56 -24.37 -8.19
N ILE A 290 3.68 -23.81 -7.75
CA ILE A 290 4.75 -24.56 -7.07
C ILE A 290 4.22 -25.21 -5.79
N GLY A 291 3.42 -24.51 -5.00
CA GLY A 291 2.85 -25.03 -3.76
C GLY A 291 1.90 -26.19 -4.01
N LEU A 292 1.03 -26.10 -5.00
CA LEU A 292 0.14 -27.20 -5.42
C LEU A 292 0.94 -28.40 -5.92
N PHE A 293 1.98 -28.18 -6.72
CA PHE A 293 2.87 -29.22 -7.19
C PHE A 293 3.59 -29.93 -6.03
N ILE A 294 4.06 -29.19 -5.00
CA ILE A 294 4.65 -29.77 -3.80
C ILE A 294 3.65 -30.71 -3.12
N LEU A 295 2.41 -30.28 -2.92
CA LEU A 295 1.38 -31.06 -2.24
C LEU A 295 1.00 -32.36 -2.98
N GLU A 296 1.09 -32.34 -4.31
CA GLU A 296 0.80 -33.52 -5.14
C GLU A 296 1.95 -34.53 -5.18
N ASN A 297 3.19 -34.08 -5.07
CA ASN A 297 4.36 -34.91 -5.38
C ASN A 297 5.28 -35.21 -4.18
N PHE A 298 5.14 -34.50 -3.07
CA PHE A 298 6.03 -34.63 -1.92
C PHE A 298 5.24 -34.82 -0.62
N ASP A 299 5.64 -35.82 0.14
CA ASP A 299 5.25 -35.93 1.56
C ASP A 299 6.16 -35.07 2.44
N GLN A 300 5.86 -35.02 3.74
CA GLN A 300 6.63 -34.24 4.71
C GLN A 300 8.12 -34.62 4.73
N SER A 301 8.42 -35.92 4.66
CA SER A 301 9.79 -36.42 4.69
C SER A 301 10.57 -36.07 3.43
N ALA A 302 9.93 -36.09 2.27
CA ALA A 302 10.51 -35.68 1.01
C ALA A 302 10.74 -34.15 0.97
N LEU A 303 9.80 -33.38 1.52
CA LEU A 303 9.96 -31.93 1.62
C LEU A 303 11.07 -31.53 2.59
N LYS A 304 11.23 -32.24 3.70
CA LYS A 304 12.37 -32.04 4.62
C LYS A 304 13.70 -32.29 3.90
N ARG A 305 13.82 -33.35 3.12
CA ARG A 305 15.02 -33.60 2.29
C ARG A 305 15.26 -32.48 1.28
N LEU A 306 14.21 -31.96 0.64
CA LEU A 306 14.34 -30.80 -0.25
C LEU A 306 14.88 -29.55 0.48
N PHE A 307 14.51 -29.35 1.75
CA PHE A 307 15.05 -28.25 2.55
C PHE A 307 16.55 -28.44 2.82
N GLU A 308 16.98 -29.67 3.07
CA GLU A 308 18.39 -30.03 3.31
C GLU A 308 19.23 -29.92 2.03
N GLU A 309 18.74 -30.50 0.93
CA GLU A 309 19.42 -30.52 -0.38
C GLU A 309 19.47 -29.11 -1.02
N HIS A 310 18.46 -28.27 -0.75
CA HIS A 310 18.29 -26.93 -1.32
C HIS A 310 18.10 -25.87 -0.23
N GLU A 311 18.97 -25.83 0.77
CA GLU A 311 18.87 -24.94 1.94
C GLU A 311 18.60 -23.47 1.54
N GLY A 312 19.28 -22.98 0.49
CA GLY A 312 19.08 -21.64 -0.04
C GLY A 312 17.69 -21.37 -0.65
N SER A 313 16.85 -22.41 -0.83
CA SER A 313 15.50 -22.31 -1.42
C SER A 313 14.38 -22.58 -0.42
N THR A 314 14.68 -22.93 0.82
CA THR A 314 13.69 -23.26 1.87
C THR A 314 12.62 -22.16 2.01
N SER A 315 13.01 -20.88 1.93
CA SER A 315 12.04 -19.78 1.99
C SER A 315 11.07 -19.78 0.81
N ALA A 316 11.52 -20.17 -0.37
CA ALA A 316 10.67 -20.23 -1.56
C ALA A 316 9.67 -21.39 -1.46
N PHE A 317 10.08 -22.55 -0.95
CA PHE A 317 9.19 -23.69 -0.71
C PHE A 317 8.10 -23.34 0.32
N ILE A 318 8.47 -22.74 1.45
CA ILE A 318 7.53 -22.32 2.50
C ILE A 318 6.57 -21.25 1.95
N TYR A 319 7.07 -20.30 1.19
CA TYR A 319 6.24 -19.27 0.55
C TYR A 319 5.28 -19.88 -0.49
N ALA A 320 5.72 -20.86 -1.27
CA ALA A 320 4.89 -21.57 -2.22
C ALA A 320 3.74 -22.32 -1.52
N LEU A 321 4.02 -23.07 -0.47
CA LEU A 321 2.99 -23.72 0.34
C LEU A 321 2.02 -22.72 0.97
N GLN A 322 2.52 -21.60 1.50
CA GLN A 322 1.66 -20.53 2.01
C GLN A 322 0.74 -19.99 0.91
N LYS A 323 1.24 -19.81 -0.32
CA LYS A 323 0.43 -19.30 -1.45
C LYS A 323 -0.53 -20.32 -2.05
N ALA A 324 -0.34 -21.60 -1.83
CA ALA A 324 -1.31 -22.62 -2.18
C ALA A 324 -2.65 -22.45 -1.44
N GLN A 325 -2.65 -21.88 -0.23
CA GLN A 325 -3.85 -21.54 0.57
C GLN A 325 -4.83 -22.72 0.74
N THR A 326 -4.32 -23.95 0.77
CA THR A 326 -5.12 -25.15 0.97
C THR A 326 -4.99 -25.69 2.39
N MET A 327 -5.99 -26.42 2.87
CA MET A 327 -5.91 -27.09 4.17
C MET A 327 -4.74 -28.08 4.24
N GLN A 328 -4.40 -28.73 3.12
CA GLN A 328 -3.24 -29.64 3.05
C GLN A 328 -1.92 -28.91 3.21
N ALA A 329 -1.78 -27.69 2.61
CA ALA A 329 -0.60 -26.86 2.79
C ALA A 329 -0.46 -26.40 4.24
N GLU A 330 -1.54 -25.99 4.87
CA GLU A 330 -1.55 -25.58 6.27
C GLU A 330 -1.16 -26.75 7.18
N GLN A 331 -1.73 -27.96 6.95
CA GLN A 331 -1.38 -29.16 7.68
C GLN A 331 0.11 -29.50 7.52
N MET A 332 0.63 -29.50 6.29
CA MET A 332 2.03 -29.80 6.01
C MET A 332 2.98 -28.81 6.70
N LEU A 333 2.68 -27.50 6.67
CA LEU A 333 3.47 -26.49 7.39
C LEU A 333 3.37 -26.66 8.92
N SER A 334 2.21 -27.06 9.42
CA SER A 334 1.97 -27.35 10.84
C SER A 334 2.76 -28.58 11.31
N ASP A 335 2.76 -29.64 10.52
CA ASP A 335 3.51 -30.85 10.82
C ASP A 335 5.03 -30.62 10.81
N LEU A 336 5.52 -29.84 9.82
CA LEU A 336 6.91 -29.41 9.77
C LEU A 336 7.29 -28.54 10.97
N LEU A 337 6.38 -27.70 11.47
CA LEU A 337 6.66 -26.84 12.62
C LEU A 337 6.87 -27.65 13.93
N THR A 338 6.26 -28.83 14.01
CA THR A 338 6.47 -29.74 15.16
C THR A 338 7.77 -30.55 15.08
N ASP A 339 8.47 -30.52 13.94
CA ASP A 339 9.72 -31.24 13.73
C ASP A 339 10.88 -30.52 14.43
N THR A 340 11.40 -31.11 15.49
CA THR A 340 12.49 -30.57 16.33
C THR A 340 13.86 -30.57 15.63
N ASP A 341 14.01 -31.29 14.52
CA ASP A 341 15.30 -31.38 13.79
C ASP A 341 15.49 -30.16 12.85
N LEU A 342 14.41 -29.41 12.58
CA LEU A 342 14.50 -28.22 11.74
C LEU A 342 15.20 -27.07 12.49
N SER A 343 16.06 -26.34 11.77
CA SER A 343 16.74 -25.19 12.35
C SER A 343 15.74 -24.13 12.83
N GLN A 344 16.09 -23.39 13.87
CA GLN A 344 15.25 -22.31 14.40
C GLN A 344 14.86 -21.29 13.31
N GLN A 345 15.75 -21.04 12.36
CA GLN A 345 15.47 -20.13 11.24
C GLN A 345 14.36 -20.65 10.33
N VAL A 346 14.31 -21.95 10.09
CA VAL A 346 13.23 -22.58 9.31
C VAL A 346 11.93 -22.55 10.10
N GLN A 347 11.96 -22.89 11.39
CA GLN A 347 10.78 -22.83 12.27
C GLN A 347 10.17 -21.40 12.31
N GLN A 348 11.02 -20.36 12.36
CA GLN A 348 10.56 -18.96 12.29
C GLN A 348 9.82 -18.65 11.00
N LYS A 349 10.28 -19.16 9.85
CA LYS A 349 9.61 -18.98 8.56
C LYS A 349 8.26 -19.72 8.51
N LEU A 350 8.19 -20.92 9.06
CA LEU A 350 6.96 -21.70 9.17
C LEU A 350 5.90 -20.98 10.02
N VAL A 351 6.33 -20.46 11.18
CA VAL A 351 5.48 -19.65 12.07
C VAL A 351 4.90 -18.43 11.34
N MET A 352 5.74 -17.69 10.60
CA MET A 352 5.27 -16.54 9.83
C MET A 352 4.34 -16.92 8.69
N ALA A 353 4.57 -18.04 8.02
CA ALA A 353 3.73 -18.52 6.94
C ALA A 353 2.34 -18.92 7.44
N LEU A 354 2.25 -19.68 8.53
CA LEU A 354 0.98 -20.08 9.15
C LEU A 354 0.13 -18.88 9.59
N GLY A 355 0.75 -17.81 10.10
CA GLY A 355 0.04 -16.58 10.49
C GLY A 355 -0.57 -15.79 9.32
N ARG A 356 -0.32 -16.19 8.07
CA ARG A 356 -0.76 -15.47 6.85
C ARG A 356 -1.72 -16.27 5.96
N PHE A 357 -2.27 -17.36 6.48
CA PHE A 357 -3.34 -18.06 5.77
C PHE A 357 -4.63 -17.24 5.82
N GLU A 358 -5.27 -17.05 4.67
CA GLU A 358 -6.51 -16.28 4.55
C GLU A 358 -7.73 -17.00 5.17
N ASN A 359 -7.69 -18.34 5.16
CA ASN A 359 -8.72 -19.19 5.74
C ASN A 359 -8.07 -20.23 6.68
N ALA A 360 -7.27 -19.74 7.65
CA ALA A 360 -6.63 -20.61 8.62
C ALA A 360 -7.65 -21.48 9.36
N SER A 361 -7.29 -22.74 9.55
CA SER A 361 -8.09 -23.70 10.30
C SER A 361 -7.69 -23.74 11.77
N GLU A 362 -8.36 -24.56 12.55
CA GLU A 362 -7.99 -24.86 13.93
C GLU A 362 -6.56 -25.45 14.03
N VAL A 363 -6.13 -26.20 13.00
CA VAL A 363 -4.80 -26.82 12.98
C VAL A 363 -3.69 -25.76 12.99
N GLY A 364 -3.75 -24.78 12.12
CA GLY A 364 -2.75 -23.71 12.06
C GLY A 364 -2.73 -22.88 13.34
N PHE A 365 -3.90 -22.56 13.91
CA PHE A 365 -4.01 -21.86 15.19
C PHE A 365 -3.42 -22.68 16.34
N ALA A 366 -3.76 -23.96 16.45
CA ALA A 366 -3.28 -24.86 17.51
C ALA A 366 -1.74 -25.03 17.44
N SER A 367 -1.20 -25.15 16.23
CA SER A 367 0.24 -25.26 16.01
C SER A 367 0.99 -24.01 16.43
N LEU A 368 0.51 -22.82 16.05
CA LEU A 368 1.09 -21.56 16.49
C LEU A 368 0.97 -21.37 18.00
N ARG A 369 -0.15 -21.73 18.59
CA ARG A 369 -0.39 -21.69 20.03
C ARG A 369 0.58 -22.60 20.78
N SER A 370 0.76 -23.85 20.32
CA SER A 370 1.72 -24.78 20.91
C SER A 370 3.12 -24.22 20.97
N VAL A 371 3.58 -23.56 19.90
CA VAL A 371 4.89 -22.90 19.84
C VAL A 371 4.94 -21.66 20.75
N ALA A 372 3.88 -20.87 20.80
CA ALA A 372 3.80 -19.68 21.65
C ALA A 372 3.87 -20.03 23.16
N GLU A 373 3.41 -21.22 23.54
CA GLU A 373 3.44 -21.72 24.91
C GLU A 373 4.79 -22.40 25.29
N GLN A 374 5.69 -22.59 24.34
CA GLN A 374 7.02 -23.18 24.59
C GLN A 374 7.98 -22.17 25.21
N GLN A 375 8.36 -22.37 26.47
CA GLN A 375 9.31 -21.48 27.16
C GLN A 375 10.77 -21.72 26.80
N SER A 376 11.10 -22.88 26.20
CA SER A 376 12.48 -23.25 25.84
C SER A 376 13.10 -22.41 24.73
N THR A 377 12.27 -21.78 23.89
CA THR A 377 12.69 -20.95 22.76
C THR A 377 11.96 -19.58 22.75
N PRO A 378 12.31 -18.64 23.64
CA PRO A 378 11.55 -17.39 23.82
C PRO A 378 11.35 -16.58 22.54
N ALA A 379 12.36 -16.49 21.69
CA ALA A 379 12.28 -15.76 20.42
C ALA A 379 11.27 -16.39 19.42
N LEU A 380 11.17 -17.71 19.40
CA LEU A 380 10.21 -18.42 18.55
C LEU A 380 8.79 -18.32 19.13
N SER A 381 8.67 -18.41 20.45
CA SER A 381 7.43 -18.20 21.21
C SER A 381 6.86 -16.79 20.95
N ASP A 382 7.67 -15.74 21.06
CA ASP A 382 7.30 -14.37 20.74
C ASP A 382 6.82 -14.23 19.29
N MET A 383 7.54 -14.84 18.34
CA MET A 383 7.17 -14.81 16.92
C MET A 383 5.85 -15.53 16.65
N ALA A 384 5.61 -16.66 17.31
CA ALA A 384 4.36 -17.40 17.21
C ALA A 384 3.18 -16.56 17.74
N LEU A 385 3.36 -15.88 18.87
CA LEU A 385 2.36 -14.99 19.43
C LEU A 385 2.02 -13.81 18.49
N LEU A 386 3.05 -13.20 17.86
CA LEU A 386 2.85 -12.16 16.85
C LEU A 386 2.14 -12.69 15.61
N SER A 387 2.43 -13.93 15.20
CA SER A 387 1.79 -14.58 14.04
C SER A 387 0.34 -14.95 14.33
N ILE A 388 0.00 -15.32 15.57
CA ILE A 388 -1.40 -15.48 16.02
C ILE A 388 -2.16 -14.15 15.86
N GLY A 389 -1.57 -13.02 16.29
CA GLY A 389 -2.17 -11.71 16.05
C GLY A 389 -2.38 -11.43 14.56
N THR A 390 -1.39 -11.73 13.73
CA THR A 390 -1.45 -11.55 12.28
C THR A 390 -2.53 -12.44 11.64
N MET A 391 -2.73 -13.67 12.13
CA MET A 391 -3.77 -14.59 11.67
C MET A 391 -5.17 -13.98 11.79
N SER A 392 -5.47 -13.25 12.85
CA SER A 392 -6.75 -12.57 13.01
C SER A 392 -7.05 -11.58 11.88
N LYS A 393 -6.00 -10.95 11.32
CA LYS A 393 -6.12 -10.03 10.19
C LYS A 393 -6.42 -10.75 8.88
N PHE A 394 -5.75 -11.88 8.61
CA PHE A 394 -5.87 -12.61 7.35
C PHE A 394 -6.98 -13.66 7.36
N SER A 395 -7.35 -14.17 8.53
CA SER A 395 -8.36 -15.22 8.71
C SER A 395 -9.46 -14.78 9.67
N PRO A 396 -10.48 -14.03 9.20
CA PRO A 396 -11.56 -13.52 10.06
C PRO A 396 -12.29 -14.61 10.84
N GLY A 397 -12.37 -15.82 10.32
CA GLY A 397 -12.98 -16.98 11.00
C GLY A 397 -12.31 -17.32 12.33
N GLN A 398 -11.01 -17.07 12.47
CA GLN A 398 -10.25 -17.32 13.71
C GLN A 398 -10.23 -16.14 14.68
N SER A 399 -10.79 -14.98 14.31
CA SER A 399 -10.68 -13.74 15.11
C SER A 399 -11.16 -13.88 16.55
N ARG A 400 -12.20 -14.66 16.81
CA ARG A 400 -12.72 -14.89 18.18
C ARG A 400 -11.73 -15.70 19.02
N GLN A 401 -11.19 -16.79 18.50
CA GLN A 401 -10.20 -17.62 19.20
C GLN A 401 -8.93 -16.84 19.48
N VAL A 402 -8.42 -16.13 18.46
CA VAL A 402 -7.27 -15.24 18.60
C VAL A 402 -7.53 -14.20 19.68
N ALA A 403 -8.70 -13.55 19.68
CA ALA A 403 -9.04 -12.52 20.66
C ALA A 403 -9.07 -13.06 22.10
N ASN A 404 -9.64 -14.24 22.30
CA ASN A 404 -9.65 -14.88 23.61
C ASN A 404 -8.23 -15.22 24.05
N TYR A 405 -7.47 -15.91 23.22
CA TYR A 405 -6.11 -16.31 23.53
C TYR A 405 -5.20 -15.12 23.85
N LEU A 406 -5.18 -14.07 23.00
CA LEU A 406 -4.36 -12.88 23.25
C LEU A 406 -4.80 -12.12 24.50
N THR A 407 -6.09 -12.15 24.86
CA THR A 407 -6.58 -11.55 26.09
C THR A 407 -6.05 -12.31 27.31
N ASP A 408 -6.01 -13.64 27.26
CA ASP A 408 -5.46 -14.47 28.33
C ASP A 408 -3.96 -14.23 28.52
N GLN A 409 -3.21 -13.99 27.43
CA GLN A 409 -1.78 -13.67 27.49
C GLN A 409 -1.46 -12.33 28.16
N LEU A 410 -2.42 -11.42 28.32
CA LEU A 410 -2.21 -10.20 29.09
C LEU A 410 -1.96 -10.45 30.58
N THR A 411 -2.35 -11.62 31.10
CA THR A 411 -2.10 -12.03 32.49
C THR A 411 -0.72 -12.69 32.68
N ASN A 412 -0.01 -13.01 31.60
CA ASN A 412 1.32 -13.61 31.64
C ASN A 412 2.40 -12.51 31.59
N PRO A 413 3.14 -12.22 32.68
CA PRO A 413 4.11 -11.13 32.72
C PRO A 413 5.25 -11.26 31.69
N GLU A 414 5.64 -12.49 31.35
CA GLU A 414 6.73 -12.77 30.41
C GLU A 414 6.31 -12.49 28.97
N GLN A 415 5.08 -12.84 28.61
CA GLN A 415 4.54 -12.65 27.27
C GLN A 415 3.83 -11.31 27.08
N LEU A 416 3.47 -10.60 28.13
CA LEU A 416 2.75 -9.34 28.07
C LEU A 416 3.34 -8.33 27.07
N PRO A 417 4.69 -8.09 27.01
CA PRO A 417 5.25 -7.16 26.03
C PRO A 417 4.97 -7.55 24.57
N THR A 418 4.94 -8.84 24.28
CA THR A 418 4.67 -9.38 22.94
C THR A 418 3.17 -9.48 22.67
N ALA A 419 2.37 -9.82 23.69
CA ALA A 419 0.92 -9.90 23.58
C ALA A 419 0.30 -8.55 23.17
N VAL A 420 0.76 -7.43 23.73
CA VAL A 420 0.27 -6.09 23.35
C VAL A 420 0.61 -5.74 21.88
N LEU A 421 1.76 -6.20 21.36
CA LEU A 421 2.09 -6.06 19.95
C LEU A 421 1.22 -6.96 19.05
N ALA A 422 1.00 -8.21 19.48
CA ALA A 422 0.15 -9.15 18.75
C ALA A 422 -1.29 -8.64 18.65
N MET A 423 -1.82 -8.05 19.75
CA MET A 423 -3.15 -7.41 19.74
C MET A 423 -3.23 -6.24 18.74
N ALA A 424 -2.19 -5.41 18.67
CA ALA A 424 -2.15 -4.33 17.69
C ALA A 424 -2.07 -4.86 16.26
N ASN A 425 -1.28 -5.92 16.02
CA ASN A 425 -1.13 -6.54 14.70
C ASN A 425 -2.44 -7.20 14.22
N SER A 426 -3.31 -7.62 15.14
CA SER A 426 -4.59 -8.25 14.80
C SER A 426 -5.54 -7.31 14.07
N LYS A 427 -5.34 -5.99 14.19
CA LYS A 427 -6.29 -4.95 13.75
C LYS A 427 -7.73 -5.15 14.26
N ASN A 428 -7.92 -6.00 15.26
CA ASN A 428 -9.23 -6.24 15.87
C ASN A 428 -9.57 -5.08 16.83
N PRO A 429 -10.63 -4.28 16.57
CA PRO A 429 -10.97 -3.11 17.40
C PRO A 429 -11.19 -3.44 18.88
N GLN A 430 -11.75 -4.62 19.18
CA GLN A 430 -11.98 -5.04 20.57
C GLN A 430 -10.68 -5.31 21.33
N LEU A 431 -9.64 -5.79 20.65
CA LEU A 431 -8.32 -6.01 21.23
C LEU A 431 -7.56 -4.69 21.36
N VAL A 432 -7.58 -3.87 20.31
CA VAL A 432 -6.91 -2.57 20.29
C VAL A 432 -7.47 -1.66 21.39
N ALA A 433 -8.78 -1.67 21.63
CA ALA A 433 -9.44 -0.88 22.69
C ALA A 433 -8.95 -1.22 24.11
N LYS A 434 -8.31 -2.36 24.33
CA LYS A 434 -7.71 -2.73 25.63
C LYS A 434 -6.33 -2.13 25.86
N LEU A 435 -5.60 -1.75 24.80
CA LEU A 435 -4.21 -1.31 24.87
C LEU A 435 -3.99 -0.01 25.66
N PRO A 436 -4.89 0.99 25.63
CA PRO A 436 -4.69 2.23 26.41
C PRO A 436 -4.46 2.01 27.91
N ALA A 437 -5.03 0.96 28.51
CA ALA A 437 -4.82 0.62 29.91
C ALA A 437 -3.34 0.34 30.26
N TYR A 438 -2.52 0.02 29.27
CA TYR A 438 -1.10 -0.31 29.44
C TYR A 438 -0.16 0.87 29.13
N LEU A 439 -0.66 2.04 28.76
CA LEU A 439 0.15 3.23 28.49
C LEU A 439 0.96 3.71 29.70
N GLN A 440 0.52 3.39 30.93
CA GLN A 440 1.18 3.73 32.19
C GLN A 440 1.76 2.48 32.90
N HIS A 441 1.89 1.35 32.21
CA HIS A 441 2.36 0.12 32.81
C HIS A 441 3.77 0.27 33.38
N SER A 442 4.08 -0.38 34.53
CA SER A 442 5.38 -0.30 35.21
C SER A 442 6.54 -0.85 34.36
N ASN A 443 6.29 -1.91 33.57
CA ASN A 443 7.27 -2.44 32.64
C ASN A 443 7.44 -1.51 31.43
N MET A 444 8.63 -0.95 31.28
CA MET A 444 8.94 0.01 30.20
C MET A 444 8.82 -0.62 28.80
N GLN A 445 9.09 -1.92 28.63
CA GLN A 445 8.95 -2.56 27.33
C GLN A 445 7.48 -2.66 26.90
N VAL A 446 6.57 -2.97 27.82
CA VAL A 446 5.12 -2.94 27.61
C VAL A 446 4.69 -1.53 27.16
N ARG A 447 5.07 -0.49 27.93
CA ARG A 447 4.75 0.90 27.57
C ARG A 447 5.22 1.28 26.18
N LYS A 448 6.49 0.98 25.85
CA LYS A 448 7.06 1.25 24.52
C LYS A 448 6.27 0.58 23.41
N ASN A 449 5.89 -0.68 23.61
CA ASN A 449 5.17 -1.45 22.59
C ASN A 449 3.75 -0.89 22.40
N VAL A 450 3.05 -0.55 23.46
CA VAL A 450 1.72 0.08 23.41
C VAL A 450 1.79 1.46 22.73
N ILE A 451 2.77 2.30 23.10
CA ILE A 451 2.96 3.61 22.47
C ILE A 451 3.23 3.47 20.97
N LYS A 452 4.12 2.57 20.57
CA LYS A 452 4.42 2.32 19.15
C LYS A 452 3.19 1.86 18.37
N SER A 453 2.35 1.06 18.99
CA SER A 453 1.13 0.53 18.38
C SER A 453 0.06 1.62 18.23
N LEU A 454 -0.27 2.31 19.33
CA LEU A 454 -1.37 3.29 19.35
C LEU A 454 -0.99 4.61 18.68
N ALA A 455 0.29 5.02 18.71
CA ALA A 455 0.72 6.24 18.08
C ALA A 455 0.53 6.25 16.55
N ARG A 456 0.35 5.10 15.92
CA ARG A 456 0.03 4.97 14.48
C ARG A 456 -1.47 5.12 14.17
N MET A 457 -2.31 5.22 15.19
CA MET A 457 -3.76 5.25 15.10
C MET A 457 -4.27 6.63 15.52
N ALA A 458 -4.93 7.34 14.62
CA ALA A 458 -5.41 8.70 14.86
C ALA A 458 -6.27 8.81 16.12
N ASP A 459 -7.17 7.86 16.33
CA ASP A 459 -8.12 7.86 17.45
C ASP A 459 -7.47 7.74 18.84
N TYR A 460 -6.21 7.30 18.91
CA TYR A 460 -5.49 7.08 20.16
C TYR A 460 -4.37 8.09 20.44
N GLN A 461 -4.10 9.02 19.52
CA GLN A 461 -3.00 9.99 19.66
C GLN A 461 -3.12 10.84 20.92
N ASP A 462 -4.33 11.33 21.23
CA ASP A 462 -4.58 12.14 22.44
C ASP A 462 -4.27 11.37 23.72
N GLN A 463 -4.61 10.09 23.77
CA GLN A 463 -4.34 9.23 24.92
C GLN A 463 -2.85 8.96 25.07
N VAL A 464 -2.15 8.72 23.95
CA VAL A 464 -0.69 8.51 23.93
C VAL A 464 0.03 9.77 24.41
N VAL A 465 -0.29 10.95 23.85
CA VAL A 465 0.33 12.22 24.25
C VAL A 465 0.03 12.54 25.71
N SER A 466 -1.22 12.38 26.15
CA SER A 466 -1.59 12.57 27.57
C SER A 466 -0.79 11.65 28.51
N SER A 467 -0.54 10.40 28.09
CA SER A 467 0.29 9.46 28.85
C SER A 467 1.76 9.90 28.93
N LEU A 468 2.32 10.45 27.85
CA LEU A 468 3.69 10.97 27.83
C LEU A 468 3.84 12.19 28.73
N VAL A 469 2.85 13.08 28.74
CA VAL A 469 2.82 14.27 29.61
C VAL A 469 2.70 13.90 31.07
N ALA A 470 1.84 12.93 31.39
CA ALA A 470 1.62 12.49 32.78
C ALA A 470 2.84 11.77 33.38
N SER A 471 3.66 11.10 32.56
CA SER A 471 4.85 10.36 33.00
C SER A 471 5.94 10.38 31.93
N PRO A 472 6.71 11.50 31.84
CA PRO A 472 7.70 11.70 30.81
C PRO A 472 8.95 10.86 31.07
N GLN A 473 9.01 9.71 30.45
CA GLN A 473 10.18 8.82 30.52
C GLN A 473 10.89 8.78 29.17
N VAL A 474 12.22 8.85 29.17
CA VAL A 474 13.06 8.84 27.96
C VAL A 474 12.66 7.73 26.98
N GLY A 475 12.48 6.50 27.50
CA GLY A 475 12.13 5.36 26.66
C GLY A 475 10.75 5.44 26.01
N ALA A 476 9.77 6.05 26.66
CA ALA A 476 8.43 6.25 26.14
C ALA A 476 8.41 7.35 25.06
N ILE A 477 9.08 8.46 25.32
CA ILE A 477 9.20 9.58 24.36
C ILE A 477 10.01 9.15 23.12
N ASP A 478 11.10 8.38 23.29
CA ASP A 478 11.87 7.82 22.17
C ASP A 478 11.04 6.87 21.31
N ALA A 479 10.21 6.02 21.94
CA ALA A 479 9.30 5.14 21.22
C ALA A 479 8.28 5.92 20.38
N PHE A 480 7.70 6.98 20.95
CA PHE A 480 6.79 7.87 20.25
C PHE A 480 7.46 8.65 19.12
N SER A 481 8.64 9.24 19.39
CA SER A 481 9.41 10.00 18.40
C SER A 481 9.72 9.18 17.15
N ARG A 482 10.15 7.91 17.32
CA ARG A 482 10.42 7.02 16.19
C ARG A 482 9.20 6.73 15.32
N VAL A 483 8.03 6.56 15.94
CA VAL A 483 6.77 6.35 15.21
C VAL A 483 6.38 7.63 14.49
N TYR A 484 6.48 8.76 15.17
CA TYR A 484 6.15 10.07 14.61
C TYR A 484 7.03 10.44 13.42
N GLN A 485 8.33 10.09 13.47
CA GLN A 485 9.27 10.28 12.34
C GLN A 485 8.94 9.41 11.12
N GLN A 486 8.36 8.22 11.34
CA GLN A 486 8.03 7.25 10.30
C GLN A 486 6.62 7.42 9.74
N ALA A 487 5.75 8.10 10.49
CA ALA A 487 4.35 8.24 10.13
C ALA A 487 4.10 9.61 9.47
N ASN A 488 3.37 9.59 8.35
CA ASN A 488 2.91 10.79 7.67
C ASN A 488 1.68 11.40 8.36
N TYR A 489 1.64 11.47 9.68
CA TYR A 489 0.52 12.11 10.32
C TYR A 489 0.93 13.35 11.12
N LYS A 490 0.01 14.31 11.22
CA LYS A 490 0.20 15.53 11.98
C LYS A 490 -0.42 15.37 13.38
N LEU A 491 0.33 15.76 14.40
CA LEU A 491 -0.25 15.94 15.70
C LEU A 491 -1.26 17.11 15.67
N SER A 492 -2.37 16.97 16.39
CA SER A 492 -3.30 18.08 16.59
C SER A 492 -2.59 19.26 17.28
N ALA A 493 -3.07 20.49 17.02
CA ALA A 493 -2.53 21.68 17.68
C ALA A 493 -2.54 21.54 19.21
N LEU A 494 -3.57 20.90 19.76
CA LEU A 494 -3.68 20.62 21.20
C LEU A 494 -2.56 19.68 21.69
N ASN A 495 -2.23 18.66 20.92
CA ASN A 495 -1.17 17.70 21.29
C ASN A 495 0.21 18.34 21.17
N LEU A 496 0.44 19.20 20.17
CA LEU A 496 1.68 19.97 20.06
C LEU A 496 1.85 20.91 21.24
N ASP A 497 0.80 21.65 21.62
CA ASP A 497 0.80 22.55 22.79
C ASP A 497 1.13 21.79 24.09
N ARG A 498 0.52 20.63 24.30
CA ARG A 498 0.83 19.77 25.46
C ARG A 498 2.28 19.32 25.50
N LEU A 499 2.86 18.94 24.36
CA LEU A 499 4.26 18.53 24.29
C LEU A 499 5.21 19.73 24.46
N GLU A 500 4.83 20.92 24.00
CA GLU A 500 5.59 22.13 24.21
C GLU A 500 5.59 22.56 25.68
N HIS A 501 4.44 22.52 26.36
CA HIS A 501 4.37 22.74 27.80
C HIS A 501 5.23 21.73 28.58
N LEU A 502 5.20 20.45 28.19
CA LEU A 502 6.10 19.45 28.77
C LEU A 502 7.55 19.80 28.54
N TYR A 503 7.93 20.20 27.33
CA TYR A 503 9.30 20.61 27.01
C TYR A 503 9.79 21.78 27.88
N GLN A 504 8.94 22.77 28.09
CA GLN A 504 9.27 23.95 28.91
C GLN A 504 9.45 23.60 30.39
N SER A 505 8.59 22.73 30.93
CA SER A 505 8.59 22.35 32.34
C SER A 505 9.57 21.23 32.70
N GLU A 506 10.03 20.45 31.72
CA GLU A 506 10.89 19.28 31.95
C GLU A 506 12.31 19.72 32.37
N SER A 507 12.88 19.05 33.35
CA SER A 507 14.25 19.30 33.82
C SER A 507 15.30 18.39 33.21
N ASN A 508 14.89 17.19 32.74
CA ASN A 508 15.80 16.20 32.17
C ASN A 508 16.24 16.61 30.77
N PRO A 509 17.54 16.87 30.54
CA PRO A 509 18.05 17.35 29.25
C PRO A 509 17.88 16.32 28.12
N VAL A 510 17.87 15.02 28.45
CA VAL A 510 17.69 13.96 27.45
C VAL A 510 16.23 13.93 26.97
N VAL A 511 15.27 14.08 27.89
CA VAL A 511 13.84 14.20 27.57
C VAL A 511 13.62 15.45 26.72
N LYS A 512 14.15 16.61 27.13
CA LYS A 512 14.06 17.85 26.34
C LYS A 512 14.57 17.70 24.91
N LYS A 513 15.74 17.09 24.75
CA LYS A 513 16.32 16.84 23.42
C LYS A 513 15.40 15.98 22.54
N ARG A 514 14.74 14.95 23.10
CA ARG A 514 13.79 14.12 22.34
C ARG A 514 12.49 14.86 22.00
N LEU A 515 11.97 15.64 22.92
CA LEU A 515 10.79 16.47 22.67
C LEU A 515 11.05 17.53 21.59
N SER A 516 12.22 18.22 21.61
CA SER A 516 12.56 19.17 20.56
C SER A 516 12.63 18.52 19.17
N THR A 517 13.08 17.27 19.09
CA THR A 517 13.09 16.52 17.81
C THR A 517 11.66 16.29 17.29
N ILE A 518 10.68 16.04 18.16
CA ILE A 518 9.27 15.86 17.78
C ILE A 518 8.65 17.19 17.31
N MET A 519 8.93 18.28 18.01
CA MET A 519 8.34 19.59 17.73
C MET A 519 8.91 20.27 16.48
N ASN A 520 10.18 19.98 16.13
CA ASN A 520 10.86 20.56 14.96
C ASN A 520 10.62 19.75 13.66
N MET A 521 9.79 18.73 13.71
CA MET A 521 9.28 18.00 12.56
C MET A 521 7.89 18.51 12.21
#